data_d966820c5fbba1edd818553531082132
#
_entry.id   d966820c5fbba1edd818553531082132
#
_cell.length_a   1.000
_cell.length_b   1.000
_cell.length_c   1.000
_cell.angle_alpha   90.00
_cell.angle_beta   90.00
_cell.angle_gamma   90.00
#
_symmetry.space_group_name_H-M   'P 1'
#
loop_
_entity.id
_entity.type
_entity.pdbx_description
1 polymer ?
#
loop_
_entity_poly.entity_id
_entity_poly.type
_entity_poly.pdbx_seq_one_letter_code
_entity_poly.pdbx_strand_id
1 'polypeptide(L)'
;MIIDLDSHLREGYFLDQVYKLESPFEAYTPVCIKEGAPHERRFQTMWEPQRAGGEGSSRSYNHNYMYDPKENWRGGEIARRQVVGYDMAKRLEGNALEGLDKQLLFPTGISLPAATPGPLGAALCRAYNSWVRQLVQGYEDALLPVAIMPAGCPEAVPGELRRAVHDLGFKAAHLVCYEGEKNLDHPDFFPYYEEAQRLDMPLFCHPNGNWGFITQRFDNFLPMHVLGRPTNCTQALVGLVCGGVFERFPNLKVVFFECSAEWPLYWMHRMDDDFEWIKDDQHRHLRIHLSMTPSAYVKRNCYVTLEADEVPGALRMALEELGEDHILMATDYPHFDSEYPHTVSKLKENTVLTPIQKEKILGENARKLLNV
;
A
#
# COMPACT_ATOMS: atom_id res chain seq x y z
N MET A 1 -21.68 -7.34 -0.88
CA MET A 1 -20.29 -7.85 -0.89
C MET A 1 -19.47 -6.93 -0.03
N ILE A 2 -18.67 -7.47 0.90
CA ILE A 2 -17.79 -6.71 1.80
C ILE A 2 -16.35 -7.00 1.40
N ILE A 3 -15.58 -5.96 1.09
CA ILE A 3 -14.23 -6.06 0.51
C ILE A 3 -13.26 -5.27 1.36
N ASP A 4 -12.28 -5.96 1.91
CA ASP A 4 -11.15 -5.38 2.62
C ASP A 4 -10.02 -5.08 1.64
N LEU A 5 -9.62 -3.82 1.57
CA LEU A 5 -8.59 -3.37 0.63
C LEU A 5 -7.18 -3.41 1.19
N ASP A 6 -7.02 -3.66 2.48
CA ASP A 6 -5.70 -3.69 3.10
C ASP A 6 -5.56 -4.83 4.08
N SER A 7 -4.72 -5.77 3.70
CA SER A 7 -4.26 -6.80 4.62
C SER A 7 -2.89 -7.33 4.20
N HIS A 8 -2.15 -7.89 5.14
CA HIS A 8 -0.75 -8.22 4.95
C HIS A 8 -0.43 -9.71 5.04
N LEU A 9 0.54 -10.12 4.23
CA LEU A 9 1.19 -11.43 4.29
C LEU A 9 2.40 -11.37 5.23
N ARG A 10 2.87 -12.54 5.66
CA ARG A 10 4.11 -12.72 6.42
C ARG A 10 5.17 -13.43 5.57
N GLU A 11 5.37 -12.93 4.38
CA GLU A 11 6.32 -13.47 3.39
C GLU A 11 7.76 -13.55 3.93
N GLY A 12 8.12 -12.68 4.87
CA GLY A 12 9.43 -12.68 5.51
C GLY A 12 9.81 -13.99 6.23
N TYR A 13 8.84 -14.86 6.50
CA TYR A 13 9.10 -16.20 7.06
C TYR A 13 9.49 -17.24 6.01
N PHE A 14 9.41 -16.90 4.72
CA PHE A 14 9.58 -17.82 3.60
C PHE A 14 10.41 -17.19 2.46
N LEU A 15 11.35 -16.33 2.77
CA LEU A 15 12.11 -15.57 1.76
C LEU A 15 12.78 -16.44 0.71
N ASP A 16 13.23 -17.64 1.07
CA ASP A 16 13.83 -18.65 0.18
C ASP A 16 12.83 -19.22 -0.85
N GLN A 17 11.54 -19.21 -0.51
CA GLN A 17 10.46 -19.64 -1.40
C GLN A 17 9.89 -18.47 -2.19
N VAL A 18 9.70 -17.32 -1.54
CA VAL A 18 9.17 -16.08 -2.13
C VAL A 18 10.08 -15.58 -3.23
N TYR A 19 11.38 -15.50 -2.94
CA TYR A 19 12.40 -14.97 -3.85
C TYR A 19 13.31 -16.08 -4.39
N LYS A 20 12.71 -17.19 -4.81
CA LYS A 20 13.42 -18.21 -5.56
C LYS A 20 13.72 -17.70 -6.97
N LEU A 21 14.93 -17.20 -7.15
CA LEU A 21 15.34 -16.53 -8.38
C LEU A 21 15.92 -17.53 -9.40
N GLU A 22 15.74 -17.20 -10.68
CA GLU A 22 16.26 -17.94 -11.81
C GLU A 22 17.50 -17.25 -12.39
N SER A 23 18.19 -17.92 -13.33
CA SER A 23 19.35 -17.34 -14.06
C SER A 23 19.04 -15.99 -14.67
N PRO A 24 19.92 -14.99 -14.54
CA PRO A 24 21.26 -15.07 -13.95
C PRO A 24 21.33 -14.70 -12.46
N PHE A 25 20.21 -14.71 -11.75
CA PHE A 25 20.10 -14.17 -10.37
C PHE A 25 20.00 -15.26 -9.28
N GLU A 26 20.22 -16.53 -9.59
CA GLU A 26 20.07 -17.63 -8.61
C GLU A 26 20.93 -17.43 -7.36
N ALA A 27 22.12 -16.85 -7.50
CA ALA A 27 23.02 -16.57 -6.39
C ALA A 27 22.48 -15.58 -5.36
N TYR A 28 21.45 -14.79 -5.74
CA TYR A 28 20.79 -13.83 -4.87
C TYR A 28 19.55 -14.39 -4.17
N THR A 29 19.17 -15.65 -4.44
CA THR A 29 18.09 -16.32 -3.70
C THR A 29 18.42 -16.33 -2.20
N PRO A 30 17.51 -15.89 -1.32
CA PRO A 30 17.72 -15.91 0.13
C PRO A 30 18.00 -17.31 0.64
N VAL A 31 18.97 -17.45 1.54
CA VAL A 31 19.34 -18.73 2.15
C VAL A 31 18.84 -18.77 3.57
N CYS A 32 18.09 -19.82 3.93
CA CYS A 32 17.70 -20.03 5.31
C CYS A 32 18.92 -20.45 6.13
N ILE A 33 19.29 -19.62 7.10
CA ILE A 33 20.45 -19.85 7.99
C ILE A 33 20.04 -20.34 9.39
N LYS A 34 18.75 -20.25 9.72
CA LYS A 34 18.15 -20.83 10.93
C LYS A 34 16.79 -21.40 10.60
N GLU A 35 16.66 -22.70 10.76
CA GLU A 35 15.38 -23.42 10.63
C GLU A 35 14.58 -23.36 11.94
N GLY A 36 13.28 -23.66 11.86
CA GLY A 36 12.36 -23.69 12.99
C GLY A 36 10.92 -23.47 12.56
N ALA A 37 10.06 -23.11 13.54
CA ALA A 37 8.71 -22.62 13.22
C ALA A 37 8.81 -21.39 12.32
N PRO A 38 7.80 -21.05 11.50
CA PRO A 38 7.89 -19.96 10.52
C PRO A 38 8.46 -18.66 11.09
N HIS A 39 7.99 -18.21 12.25
CA HIS A 39 8.46 -16.98 12.91
C HIS A 39 9.88 -17.08 13.50
N GLU A 40 10.46 -18.29 13.62
CA GLU A 40 11.82 -18.51 14.13
C GLU A 40 12.87 -18.54 13.02
N ARG A 41 12.44 -18.76 11.78
CA ARG A 41 13.34 -18.84 10.63
C ARG A 41 14.09 -17.52 10.43
N ARG A 42 15.33 -17.63 9.99
CA ARG A 42 16.19 -16.47 9.65
C ARG A 42 16.84 -16.71 8.30
N PHE A 43 17.00 -15.65 7.54
CA PHE A 43 17.51 -15.70 6.19
C PHE A 43 18.70 -14.77 6.03
N GLN A 44 19.68 -15.21 5.25
CA GLN A 44 20.71 -14.37 4.70
C GLN A 44 20.32 -13.98 3.29
N THR A 45 20.34 -12.68 3.01
CA THR A 45 20.09 -12.11 1.69
C THR A 45 21.37 -11.44 1.18
N MET A 46 21.66 -11.55 -0.11
CA MET A 46 22.77 -10.85 -0.76
C MET A 46 22.33 -9.52 -1.40
N TRP A 47 21.06 -9.23 -1.33
CA TRP A 47 20.44 -7.97 -1.73
C TRP A 47 19.86 -7.31 -0.48
N GLU A 48 20.67 -6.55 0.21
CA GLU A 48 20.11 -5.56 1.11
C GLU A 48 19.90 -4.30 0.29
N PRO A 49 18.71 -3.71 0.25
CA PRO A 49 18.58 -2.38 -0.28
C PRO A 49 19.56 -1.51 0.50
N GLN A 50 20.41 -0.79 -0.20
CA GLN A 50 21.15 0.29 0.43
C GLN A 50 20.07 1.20 1.00
N ARG A 51 19.84 1.07 2.31
CA ARG A 51 18.89 1.93 3.01
C ARG A 51 19.40 3.34 2.77
N ALA A 52 18.64 4.12 2.03
CA ALA A 52 18.88 5.54 1.89
C ALA A 52 18.91 6.12 3.32
N GLY A 53 20.11 6.36 3.85
CA GLY A 53 20.29 6.85 5.21
C GLY A 53 21.20 5.98 6.08
N GLY A 54 22.44 5.73 5.65
CA GLY A 54 23.59 5.38 6.49
C GLY A 54 23.39 4.38 7.65
N GLU A 55 24.46 4.01 8.29
CA GLU A 55 24.53 3.07 9.43
C GLU A 55 23.63 3.39 10.66
N GLY A 56 22.91 4.51 10.66
CA GLY A 56 21.94 4.89 11.70
C GLY A 56 20.56 4.26 11.59
N SER A 57 20.21 3.65 10.47
CA SER A 57 18.88 3.10 10.22
C SER A 57 18.62 1.74 10.90
N SER A 58 19.61 1.14 11.56
CA SER A 58 19.43 -0.07 12.38
C SER A 58 18.60 0.17 13.65
N ARG A 59 18.34 1.43 14.01
CA ARG A 59 17.34 1.83 15.02
C ARG A 59 15.93 1.83 14.45
N SER A 60 15.82 1.59 13.16
CA SER A 60 14.57 1.49 12.46
C SER A 60 13.74 0.37 13.06
N TYR A 61 12.51 0.71 13.37
CA TYR A 61 11.33 -0.10 13.40
C TYR A 61 11.63 -1.60 13.44
N ASN A 62 11.87 -2.09 14.64
CA ASN A 62 12.04 -3.51 14.81
C ASN A 62 10.66 -4.14 14.74
N HIS A 63 10.25 -4.58 13.56
CA HIS A 63 9.03 -5.36 13.38
C HIS A 63 8.90 -6.51 14.38
N ASN A 64 10.03 -7.01 14.92
CA ASN A 64 10.03 -8.01 15.98
C ASN A 64 9.45 -7.49 17.29
N TYR A 65 9.52 -6.19 17.59
CA TYR A 65 8.92 -5.60 18.79
C TYR A 65 7.40 -5.70 18.77
N MET A 66 6.79 -5.57 17.61
CA MET A 66 5.35 -5.61 17.46
C MET A 66 4.80 -7.04 17.36
N TYR A 67 5.69 -8.02 17.17
CA TYR A 67 5.32 -9.40 16.86
C TYR A 67 6.05 -10.44 17.71
N ASP A 68 6.64 -10.04 18.86
CA ASP A 68 7.23 -11.01 19.78
C ASP A 68 6.10 -11.82 20.42
N PRO A 69 5.97 -13.13 20.10
CA PRO A 69 4.93 -13.98 20.68
C PRO A 69 5.09 -14.18 22.20
N LYS A 70 6.20 -13.71 22.78
CA LYS A 70 6.45 -13.74 24.23
C LYS A 70 5.84 -12.56 24.96
N GLU A 71 5.58 -11.45 24.28
CA GLU A 71 4.85 -10.36 24.86
C GLU A 71 3.36 -10.63 24.76
N ASN A 72 2.73 -10.82 25.89
CA ASN A 72 1.32 -11.15 26.06
C ASN A 72 0.40 -9.94 25.77
N TRP A 73 0.70 -9.25 24.68
CA TRP A 73 -0.08 -8.14 24.21
C TRP A 73 -1.38 -8.67 23.61
N ARG A 74 -2.52 -8.33 24.17
CA ARG A 74 -3.84 -8.79 23.75
C ARG A 74 -4.05 -10.32 23.75
N GLY A 75 -3.52 -11.05 24.76
CA GLY A 75 -4.03 -12.37 25.12
C GLY A 75 -3.88 -13.49 24.09
N GLY A 76 -2.71 -13.65 23.45
CA GLY A 76 -2.44 -14.77 22.52
C GLY A 76 -3.03 -14.59 21.12
N GLU A 77 -3.68 -13.49 20.82
CA GLU A 77 -4.22 -13.15 19.51
C GLU A 77 -3.11 -12.90 18.48
N ILE A 78 -1.95 -12.39 18.91
CA ILE A 78 -0.78 -12.18 18.05
C ILE A 78 -0.31 -13.48 17.40
N ALA A 79 -0.31 -14.59 18.13
CA ALA A 79 0.08 -15.89 17.58
C ALA A 79 -0.87 -16.35 16.47
N ARG A 80 -2.18 -16.08 16.62
CA ARG A 80 -3.17 -16.35 15.55
C ARG A 80 -2.93 -15.44 14.35
N ARG A 81 -2.66 -14.15 14.57
CA ARG A 81 -2.39 -13.18 13.51
C ARG A 81 -1.16 -13.53 12.67
N GLN A 82 -0.16 -14.20 13.24
CA GLN A 82 1.02 -14.64 12.49
C GLN A 82 0.69 -15.76 11.49
N VAL A 83 -0.13 -16.73 11.88
CA VAL A 83 -0.48 -17.89 11.03
C VAL A 83 -1.24 -17.45 9.78
N VAL A 84 -2.20 -16.57 9.90
CA VAL A 84 -3.00 -16.08 8.77
C VAL A 84 -2.19 -15.31 7.73
N GLY A 85 -1.01 -14.84 8.09
CA GLY A 85 -0.08 -14.21 7.14
C GLY A 85 0.49 -15.16 6.08
N TYR A 86 0.33 -16.48 6.22
CA TYR A 86 0.83 -17.49 5.29
C TYR A 86 -0.06 -18.73 5.12
N ASP A 87 -1.05 -18.94 5.98
CA ASP A 87 -2.02 -20.04 5.87
C ASP A 87 -3.35 -19.49 5.35
N MET A 88 -3.61 -19.72 4.07
CA MET A 88 -4.78 -19.15 3.40
C MET A 88 -6.10 -19.75 3.87
N ALA A 89 -6.12 -21.01 4.30
CA ALA A 89 -7.31 -21.61 4.90
C ALA A 89 -7.66 -20.93 6.24
N LYS A 90 -6.67 -20.72 7.10
CA LYS A 90 -6.83 -19.98 8.35
C LYS A 90 -7.22 -18.52 8.13
N ARG A 91 -6.72 -17.90 7.06
CA ARG A 91 -7.12 -16.55 6.68
C ARG A 91 -8.61 -16.49 6.32
N LEU A 92 -9.12 -17.46 5.57
CA LEU A 92 -10.55 -17.52 5.26
C LEU A 92 -11.43 -17.74 6.48
N GLU A 93 -10.99 -18.57 7.45
CA GLU A 93 -11.67 -18.67 8.74
C GLU A 93 -11.75 -17.29 9.43
N GLY A 94 -10.66 -16.54 9.37
CA GLY A 94 -10.60 -15.17 9.86
C GLY A 94 -11.53 -14.24 9.11
N ASN A 95 -11.51 -14.26 7.79
CA ASN A 95 -12.40 -13.44 6.96
C ASN A 95 -13.87 -13.71 7.27
N ALA A 96 -14.25 -14.96 7.53
CA ALA A 96 -15.60 -15.33 7.93
C ALA A 96 -16.00 -14.74 9.29
N LEU A 97 -15.06 -14.66 10.26
CA LEU A 97 -15.30 -14.00 11.57
C LEU A 97 -15.50 -12.50 11.41
N GLU A 98 -14.73 -11.84 10.56
CA GLU A 98 -14.85 -10.40 10.27
C GLU A 98 -16.09 -10.11 9.42
N GLY A 99 -16.58 -11.08 8.66
CA GLY A 99 -17.69 -10.94 7.72
C GLY A 99 -17.26 -10.39 6.36
N LEU A 100 -16.03 -10.71 5.93
CA LEU A 100 -15.46 -10.33 4.63
C LEU A 100 -15.78 -11.35 3.56
N ASP A 101 -16.18 -10.88 2.38
CA ASP A 101 -16.33 -11.68 1.17
C ASP A 101 -15.01 -11.76 0.38
N LYS A 102 -14.26 -10.66 0.34
CA LYS A 102 -12.97 -10.57 -0.36
C LYS A 102 -11.96 -9.77 0.46
N GLN A 103 -10.69 -10.11 0.27
CA GLN A 103 -9.59 -9.43 0.96
C GLN A 103 -8.39 -9.27 0.01
N LEU A 104 -7.84 -8.06 -0.08
CA LEU A 104 -6.60 -7.82 -0.79
C LEU A 104 -5.39 -8.17 0.09
N LEU A 105 -4.34 -8.67 -0.56
CA LEU A 105 -3.15 -9.16 0.12
C LEU A 105 -1.91 -8.38 -0.32
N PHE A 106 -1.33 -7.62 0.61
CA PHE A 106 -0.04 -6.98 0.44
C PHE A 106 1.09 -7.82 1.07
N PRO A 107 2.33 -7.71 0.59
CA PRO A 107 3.48 -8.14 1.39
C PRO A 107 3.72 -7.17 2.55
N THR A 108 4.20 -7.66 3.69
CA THR A 108 4.65 -6.76 4.78
C THR A 108 5.97 -6.05 4.42
N GLY A 109 6.85 -6.72 3.67
CA GLY A 109 8.13 -6.17 3.20
C GLY A 109 8.08 -5.49 1.84
N ILE A 110 7.01 -4.76 1.54
CA ILE A 110 6.70 -4.16 0.23
C ILE A 110 7.88 -3.45 -0.44
N SER A 111 8.61 -2.64 0.32
CA SER A 111 9.61 -1.73 -0.23
C SER A 111 10.90 -2.41 -0.69
N LEU A 112 11.23 -3.57 -0.15
CA LEU A 112 12.52 -4.21 -0.40
C LEU A 112 12.73 -4.61 -1.86
N PRO A 113 11.87 -5.43 -2.48
CA PRO A 113 12.06 -5.79 -3.88
C PRO A 113 11.77 -4.63 -4.84
N ALA A 114 10.77 -3.79 -4.53
CA ALA A 114 10.40 -2.66 -5.38
C ALA A 114 11.51 -1.62 -5.51
N ALA A 115 12.23 -1.33 -4.41
CA ALA A 115 13.30 -0.36 -4.34
C ALA A 115 14.68 -0.92 -4.74
N THR A 116 14.82 -2.22 -4.99
CA THR A 116 16.08 -2.79 -5.45
C THR A 116 16.38 -2.33 -6.89
N PRO A 117 17.54 -1.66 -7.13
CA PRO A 117 17.81 -1.10 -8.45
C PRO A 117 18.02 -2.14 -9.55
N GLY A 118 17.63 -1.79 -10.76
CA GLY A 118 17.95 -2.50 -11.99
C GLY A 118 17.31 -3.89 -12.12
N PRO A 119 17.87 -4.77 -12.97
CA PRO A 119 17.26 -6.06 -13.33
C PRO A 119 17.06 -7.02 -12.15
N LEU A 120 17.85 -6.91 -11.08
CA LEU A 120 17.64 -7.71 -9.87
C LEU A 120 16.33 -7.35 -9.18
N GLY A 121 16.01 -6.05 -9.05
CA GLY A 121 14.71 -5.60 -8.51
C GLY A 121 13.54 -6.12 -9.35
N ALA A 122 13.68 -6.11 -10.68
CA ALA A 122 12.67 -6.68 -11.56
C ALA A 122 12.50 -8.19 -11.34
N ALA A 123 13.59 -8.94 -11.17
CA ALA A 123 13.54 -10.37 -10.88
C ALA A 123 12.88 -10.68 -9.52
N LEU A 124 13.17 -9.89 -8.49
CA LEU A 124 12.56 -10.02 -7.16
C LEU A 124 11.05 -9.75 -7.20
N CYS A 125 10.61 -8.67 -7.85
CA CYS A 125 9.19 -8.36 -7.99
C CYS A 125 8.45 -9.47 -8.77
N ARG A 126 9.05 -9.94 -9.85
CA ARG A 126 8.51 -11.05 -10.65
C ARG A 126 8.38 -12.34 -9.84
N ALA A 127 9.38 -12.67 -9.03
CA ALA A 127 9.38 -13.86 -8.16
C ALA A 127 8.24 -13.77 -7.12
N TYR A 128 8.13 -12.63 -6.42
CA TYR A 128 7.04 -12.40 -5.46
C TYR A 128 5.67 -12.54 -6.12
N ASN A 129 5.43 -11.86 -7.25
CA ASN A 129 4.14 -11.91 -7.94
C ASN A 129 3.78 -13.34 -8.37
N SER A 130 4.76 -14.11 -8.82
CA SER A 130 4.55 -15.53 -9.15
C SER A 130 4.26 -16.38 -7.92
N TRP A 131 4.99 -16.17 -6.83
CA TRP A 131 4.81 -16.89 -5.58
C TRP A 131 3.44 -16.61 -4.95
N VAL A 132 3.04 -15.35 -4.83
CA VAL A 132 1.77 -15.02 -4.18
C VAL A 132 0.57 -15.51 -5.01
N ARG A 133 0.69 -15.53 -6.35
CA ARG A 133 -0.33 -16.16 -7.21
C ARG A 133 -0.47 -17.66 -6.94
N GLN A 134 0.64 -18.36 -6.68
CA GLN A 134 0.61 -19.77 -6.29
C GLN A 134 0.05 -19.95 -4.88
N LEU A 135 0.40 -19.07 -3.94
CA LEU A 135 -0.08 -19.10 -2.56
C LEU A 135 -1.60 -19.06 -2.47
N VAL A 136 -2.24 -18.24 -3.30
CA VAL A 136 -3.71 -18.11 -3.30
C VAL A 136 -4.43 -19.07 -4.22
N GLN A 137 -3.73 -20.04 -4.80
CA GLN A 137 -4.36 -21.01 -5.70
C GLN A 137 -5.45 -21.81 -4.99
N GLY A 138 -6.67 -21.77 -5.54
CA GLY A 138 -7.87 -22.34 -4.95
C GLY A 138 -8.62 -21.43 -3.98
N TYR A 139 -8.13 -20.20 -3.78
CA TYR A 139 -8.74 -19.16 -2.92
C TYR A 139 -8.98 -17.85 -3.67
N GLU A 140 -8.81 -17.82 -4.99
CA GLU A 140 -8.80 -16.63 -5.83
C GLU A 140 -10.11 -15.82 -5.80
N ASP A 141 -11.22 -16.47 -5.49
CA ASP A 141 -12.51 -15.80 -5.36
C ASP A 141 -12.58 -14.89 -4.12
N ALA A 142 -11.81 -15.20 -3.08
CA ALA A 142 -11.83 -14.47 -1.82
C ALA A 142 -10.54 -13.70 -1.54
N LEU A 143 -9.37 -14.16 -2.03
CA LEU A 143 -8.07 -13.59 -1.74
C LEU A 143 -7.44 -13.02 -3.01
N LEU A 144 -7.27 -11.70 -3.03
CA LEU A 144 -6.83 -10.92 -4.18
C LEU A 144 -5.43 -10.35 -3.94
N PRO A 145 -4.36 -10.95 -4.48
CA PRO A 145 -3.02 -10.38 -4.32
C PRO A 145 -2.87 -9.03 -5.00
N VAL A 146 -2.11 -8.13 -4.38
CA VAL A 146 -1.64 -6.89 -4.97
C VAL A 146 -0.28 -7.13 -5.61
N ALA A 147 -0.13 -6.76 -6.89
CA ALA A 147 1.13 -6.91 -7.61
C ALA A 147 2.16 -5.89 -7.11
N ILE A 148 3.40 -6.31 -6.88
CA ILE A 148 4.50 -5.37 -6.62
C ILE A 148 5.26 -5.07 -7.91
N MET A 149 5.63 -3.79 -8.08
CA MET A 149 6.28 -3.30 -9.30
C MET A 149 7.71 -2.84 -9.02
N PRO A 150 8.65 -3.11 -9.95
CA PRO A 150 10.05 -2.77 -9.76
C PRO A 150 10.31 -1.27 -9.99
N ALA A 151 9.98 -0.42 -9.01
CA ALA A 151 10.19 1.03 -9.08
C ALA A 151 11.66 1.41 -9.32
N GLY A 152 12.60 0.59 -8.81
CA GLY A 152 14.04 0.72 -9.06
C GLY A 152 14.50 0.27 -10.46
N CYS A 153 13.59 -0.23 -11.33
CA CYS A 153 13.83 -0.65 -12.70
C CYS A 153 12.65 -0.24 -13.60
N PRO A 154 12.46 1.07 -13.86
CA PRO A 154 11.27 1.63 -14.51
C PRO A 154 10.92 1.01 -15.84
N GLU A 155 11.92 0.63 -16.63
CA GLU A 155 11.75 0.00 -17.94
C GLU A 155 11.10 -1.39 -17.89
N ALA A 156 11.19 -2.08 -16.76
CA ALA A 156 10.57 -3.39 -16.56
C ALA A 156 9.10 -3.30 -16.12
N VAL A 157 8.67 -2.17 -15.55
CA VAL A 157 7.34 -1.99 -14.98
C VAL A 157 6.19 -2.26 -15.94
N PRO A 158 6.16 -1.72 -17.19
CA PRO A 158 5.04 -1.96 -18.10
C PRO A 158 4.88 -3.44 -18.48
N GLY A 159 5.99 -4.15 -18.61
CA GLY A 159 6.00 -5.58 -18.92
C GLY A 159 5.45 -6.42 -17.77
N GLU A 160 5.89 -6.14 -16.55
CA GLU A 160 5.42 -6.86 -15.36
C GLU A 160 3.96 -6.52 -15.05
N LEU A 161 3.53 -5.27 -15.27
CA LEU A 161 2.13 -4.89 -15.06
C LEU A 161 1.19 -5.63 -16.01
N ARG A 162 1.56 -5.74 -17.31
CA ARG A 162 0.79 -6.56 -18.26
C ARG A 162 0.70 -8.01 -17.81
N ARG A 163 1.83 -8.58 -17.37
CA ARG A 163 1.85 -9.95 -16.85
C ARG A 163 0.95 -10.11 -15.63
N ALA A 164 0.99 -9.17 -14.69
CA ALA A 164 0.15 -9.18 -13.50
C ALA A 164 -1.34 -9.23 -13.86
N VAL A 165 -1.76 -8.43 -14.84
CA VAL A 165 -3.15 -8.38 -15.29
C VAL A 165 -3.54 -9.64 -16.08
N HIS A 166 -2.79 -9.96 -17.15
CA HIS A 166 -3.24 -10.94 -18.14
C HIS A 166 -2.90 -12.38 -17.77
N ASP A 167 -1.74 -12.60 -17.14
CA ASP A 167 -1.27 -13.96 -16.85
C ASP A 167 -1.58 -14.35 -15.41
N LEU A 168 -1.55 -13.39 -14.45
CA LEU A 168 -1.74 -13.66 -13.03
C LEU A 168 -3.13 -13.26 -12.51
N GLY A 169 -3.89 -12.44 -13.25
CA GLY A 169 -5.25 -12.04 -12.91
C GLY A 169 -5.37 -11.05 -11.76
N PHE A 170 -4.29 -10.29 -11.46
CA PHE A 170 -4.29 -9.31 -10.38
C PHE A 170 -5.16 -8.10 -10.71
N LYS A 171 -5.72 -7.48 -9.67
CA LYS A 171 -6.71 -6.40 -9.76
C LYS A 171 -6.20 -5.06 -9.26
N ALA A 172 -5.03 -5.03 -8.64
CA ALA A 172 -4.36 -3.84 -8.14
C ALA A 172 -2.84 -4.00 -8.19
N ALA A 173 -2.13 -2.90 -8.31
CA ALA A 173 -0.68 -2.87 -8.28
C ALA A 173 -0.18 -1.84 -7.26
N HIS A 174 0.85 -2.21 -6.51
CA HIS A 174 1.47 -1.36 -5.51
C HIS A 174 2.25 -0.21 -6.16
N LEU A 175 2.01 1.00 -5.69
CA LEU A 175 2.80 2.19 -5.99
C LEU A 175 3.59 2.59 -4.75
N VAL A 176 4.91 2.71 -4.88
CA VAL A 176 5.75 3.29 -3.82
C VAL A 176 5.40 4.76 -3.60
N CYS A 177 5.60 5.29 -2.40
CA CYS A 177 5.39 6.73 -2.16
C CYS A 177 6.52 7.59 -2.76
N TYR A 178 7.69 7.03 -2.94
CA TYR A 178 8.87 7.60 -3.61
C TYR A 178 9.89 6.50 -3.88
N GLU A 179 10.87 6.74 -4.74
CA GLU A 179 11.97 5.81 -5.03
C GLU A 179 13.32 6.54 -4.98
N GLY A 180 14.16 6.21 -3.99
CA GLY A 180 15.40 6.92 -3.78
C GLY A 180 15.18 8.41 -3.54
N GLU A 181 15.74 9.25 -4.40
CA GLU A 181 15.51 10.71 -4.40
C GLU A 181 14.42 11.16 -5.39
N LYS A 182 13.73 10.21 -6.02
CA LYS A 182 12.70 10.49 -7.02
C LYS A 182 11.33 10.52 -6.37
N ASN A 183 10.63 11.63 -6.51
CA ASN A 183 9.23 11.75 -6.15
C ASN A 183 8.34 11.23 -7.29
N LEU A 184 7.05 11.02 -7.06
CA LEU A 184 6.11 10.40 -8.00
C LEU A 184 5.84 11.24 -9.28
N ASP A 185 6.25 12.51 -9.32
CA ASP A 185 6.26 13.35 -10.53
C ASP A 185 7.50 13.13 -11.43
N HIS A 186 8.44 12.27 -11.02
CA HIS A 186 9.63 12.00 -11.82
C HIS A 186 9.27 11.23 -13.10
N PRO A 187 9.83 11.57 -14.28
CA PRO A 187 9.51 10.92 -15.56
C PRO A 187 9.68 9.40 -15.61
N ASP A 188 10.53 8.83 -14.76
CA ASP A 188 10.74 7.38 -14.68
C ASP A 188 9.45 6.63 -14.30
N PHE A 189 8.50 7.28 -13.61
CA PHE A 189 7.21 6.69 -13.29
C PHE A 189 6.18 6.79 -14.41
N PHE A 190 6.40 7.63 -15.43
CA PHE A 190 5.38 7.86 -16.47
C PHE A 190 5.01 6.60 -17.25
N PRO A 191 5.95 5.71 -17.63
CA PRO A 191 5.58 4.43 -18.26
C PRO A 191 4.68 3.55 -17.39
N TYR A 192 4.82 3.63 -16.05
CA TYR A 192 3.95 2.94 -15.12
C TYR A 192 2.52 3.50 -15.17
N TYR A 193 2.39 4.83 -15.10
CA TYR A 193 1.07 5.50 -15.14
C TYR A 193 0.35 5.31 -16.45
N GLU A 194 1.08 5.42 -17.56
CA GLU A 194 0.53 5.19 -18.89
C GLU A 194 -0.04 3.77 -19.03
N GLU A 195 0.72 2.78 -18.60
CA GLU A 195 0.30 1.38 -18.68
C GLU A 195 -0.83 1.08 -17.68
N ALA A 196 -0.78 1.60 -16.46
CA ALA A 196 -1.80 1.41 -15.46
C ALA A 196 -3.17 1.96 -15.91
N GLN A 197 -3.21 3.21 -16.43
CA GLN A 197 -4.48 3.75 -16.95
C GLN A 197 -4.96 3.01 -18.21
N ARG A 198 -4.05 2.52 -19.07
CA ARG A 198 -4.42 1.73 -20.26
C ARG A 198 -5.10 0.40 -19.88
N LEU A 199 -4.64 -0.21 -18.79
CA LEU A 199 -5.16 -1.48 -18.27
C LEU A 199 -6.34 -1.29 -17.30
N ASP A 200 -6.74 -0.05 -17.01
CA ASP A 200 -7.70 0.31 -15.95
C ASP A 200 -7.30 -0.27 -14.57
N MET A 201 -5.99 -0.37 -14.31
CA MET A 201 -5.41 -0.93 -13.10
C MET A 201 -5.25 0.17 -12.05
N PRO A 202 -5.96 0.11 -10.92
CA PRO A 202 -5.73 1.06 -9.82
C PRO A 202 -4.36 0.84 -9.19
N LEU A 203 -3.70 1.96 -8.85
CA LEU A 203 -2.43 1.98 -8.16
C LEU A 203 -2.63 2.22 -6.68
N PHE A 204 -2.05 1.37 -5.87
CA PHE A 204 -2.18 1.36 -4.43
C PHE A 204 -0.93 1.97 -3.80
N CYS A 205 -1.02 3.27 -3.48
CA CYS A 205 0.03 4.03 -2.84
C CYS A 205 0.03 3.71 -1.34
N HIS A 206 0.77 2.66 -0.99
CA HIS A 206 0.85 2.18 0.37
C HIS A 206 2.16 2.69 1.01
N PRO A 207 2.11 3.33 2.20
CA PRO A 207 3.31 3.77 2.89
C PRO A 207 4.17 2.57 3.26
N ASN A 208 5.45 2.68 3.05
CA ASN A 208 6.39 1.63 3.40
C ASN A 208 7.14 1.98 4.71
N GLY A 209 7.71 0.97 5.37
CA GLY A 209 8.46 1.17 6.61
C GLY A 209 9.77 1.95 6.46
N ASN A 210 10.11 2.43 5.26
CA ASN A 210 11.24 3.31 5.04
C ASN A 210 10.78 4.77 5.13
N TRP A 211 10.83 5.35 6.31
CA TRP A 211 10.33 6.69 6.61
C TRP A 211 11.34 7.81 6.37
N GLY A 212 12.38 7.54 5.55
CA GLY A 212 13.31 8.54 5.08
C GLY A 212 13.89 9.41 6.21
N PHE A 213 13.73 10.74 6.10
CA PHE A 213 14.27 11.69 7.07
C PHE A 213 13.62 11.62 8.46
N ILE A 214 12.43 11.03 8.60
CA ILE A 214 11.76 10.87 9.90
C ILE A 214 12.59 9.99 10.83
N THR A 215 13.11 8.87 10.31
CA THR A 215 13.95 7.95 11.10
C THR A 215 15.30 8.54 11.50
N GLN A 216 15.73 9.59 10.82
CA GLN A 216 16.97 10.32 11.18
C GLN A 216 16.75 11.28 12.36
N ARG A 217 15.51 11.68 12.63
CA ARG A 217 15.17 12.68 13.65
C ARG A 217 14.59 12.10 14.91
N PHE A 218 14.00 10.91 14.83
CA PHE A 218 13.37 10.24 15.95
C PHE A 218 13.98 8.84 16.13
N ASP A 219 14.18 8.44 17.37
CA ASP A 219 14.78 7.17 17.77
C ASP A 219 13.82 6.24 18.53
N ASN A 220 12.54 6.60 18.58
CA ASN A 220 11.51 5.80 19.24
C ASN A 220 10.27 5.63 18.37
N PHE A 221 9.51 4.58 18.67
CA PHE A 221 8.42 4.09 17.83
C PHE A 221 7.32 5.13 17.62
N LEU A 222 6.77 5.73 18.68
CA LEU A 222 5.55 6.53 18.59
C LEU A 222 5.67 7.72 17.61
N PRO A 223 6.67 8.62 17.74
CA PRO A 223 6.79 9.73 16.80
C PRO A 223 7.16 9.28 15.38
N MET A 224 7.90 8.19 15.22
CA MET A 224 8.19 7.64 13.89
C MET A 224 6.93 7.08 13.22
N HIS A 225 6.09 6.37 13.98
CA HIS A 225 4.85 5.80 13.48
C HIS A 225 3.82 6.88 13.13
N VAL A 226 3.64 7.87 14.03
CA VAL A 226 2.69 8.99 13.83
C VAL A 226 3.03 9.83 12.60
N LEU A 227 4.31 10.06 12.31
CA LEU A 227 4.74 10.91 11.20
C LEU A 227 5.09 10.14 9.93
N GLY A 228 5.51 8.89 10.04
CA GLY A 228 6.09 8.15 8.92
C GLY A 228 5.09 7.92 7.78
N ARG A 229 3.96 7.36 8.09
CA ARG A 229 2.91 7.04 7.10
C ARG A 229 2.33 8.31 6.45
N PRO A 230 1.79 9.28 7.21
CA PRO A 230 1.21 10.48 6.62
C PRO A 230 2.21 11.33 5.83
N THR A 231 3.48 11.40 6.25
CA THR A 231 4.51 12.15 5.51
C THR A 231 4.77 11.52 4.14
N ASN A 232 4.86 10.19 4.07
CA ASN A 232 5.05 9.48 2.80
C ASN A 232 3.87 9.70 1.85
N CYS A 233 2.64 9.53 2.35
CA CYS A 233 1.44 9.77 1.56
C CYS A 233 1.29 11.23 1.13
N THR A 234 1.63 12.18 2.00
CA THR A 234 1.63 13.61 1.66
C THR A 234 2.61 13.92 0.53
N GLN A 235 3.84 13.42 0.64
CA GLN A 235 4.84 13.63 -0.41
C GLN A 235 4.36 13.05 -1.75
N ALA A 236 3.80 11.84 -1.73
CA ALA A 236 3.24 11.20 -2.90
C ALA A 236 2.08 12.01 -3.50
N LEU A 237 1.12 12.43 -2.68
CA LEU A 237 -0.04 13.22 -3.11
C LEU A 237 0.37 14.53 -3.78
N VAL A 238 1.24 15.30 -3.12
CA VAL A 238 1.73 16.57 -3.65
C VAL A 238 2.49 16.37 -4.96
N GLY A 239 3.32 15.33 -5.06
CA GLY A 239 4.01 14.98 -6.30
C GLY A 239 3.04 14.63 -7.44
N LEU A 240 2.06 13.78 -7.19
CA LEU A 240 1.07 13.39 -8.19
C LEU A 240 0.21 14.55 -8.67
N VAL A 241 -0.23 15.42 -7.76
CA VAL A 241 -1.11 16.57 -8.06
C VAL A 241 -0.31 17.74 -8.62
N CYS A 242 0.58 18.34 -7.83
CA CYS A 242 1.31 19.55 -8.21
C CYS A 242 2.39 19.28 -9.27
N GLY A 243 2.91 18.05 -9.34
CA GLY A 243 3.80 17.61 -10.42
C GLY A 243 3.09 17.33 -11.74
N GLY A 244 1.74 17.46 -11.79
CA GLY A 244 0.94 17.36 -13.01
C GLY A 244 0.76 15.94 -13.54
N VAL A 245 0.94 14.91 -12.70
CA VAL A 245 0.75 13.51 -13.12
C VAL A 245 -0.70 13.26 -13.52
N PHE A 246 -1.66 13.75 -12.75
CA PHE A 246 -3.08 13.59 -13.06
C PHE A 246 -3.59 14.48 -14.21
N GLU A 247 -2.87 15.55 -14.54
CA GLU A 247 -3.10 16.28 -15.78
C GLU A 247 -2.71 15.44 -16.99
N ARG A 248 -1.54 14.81 -16.91
CA ARG A 248 -0.98 13.97 -18.00
C ARG A 248 -1.70 12.62 -18.13
N PHE A 249 -2.12 12.02 -17.02
CA PHE A 249 -2.76 10.71 -16.95
C PHE A 249 -4.14 10.81 -16.28
N PRO A 250 -5.14 11.39 -16.97
CA PRO A 250 -6.42 11.78 -16.35
C PRO A 250 -7.28 10.61 -15.85
N ASN A 251 -7.07 9.40 -16.36
CA ASN A 251 -7.81 8.20 -15.96
C ASN A 251 -7.05 7.36 -14.91
N LEU A 252 -5.89 7.81 -14.46
CA LEU A 252 -5.13 7.12 -13.43
C LEU A 252 -5.91 7.17 -12.11
N LYS A 253 -6.05 6.00 -11.46
CA LYS A 253 -6.71 5.84 -10.15
C LYS A 253 -5.65 5.51 -9.10
N VAL A 254 -5.59 6.28 -8.02
CA VAL A 254 -4.63 6.06 -6.93
C VAL A 254 -5.38 5.95 -5.60
N VAL A 255 -5.12 4.88 -4.85
CA VAL A 255 -5.64 4.67 -3.50
C VAL A 255 -4.52 4.90 -2.49
N PHE A 256 -4.80 5.67 -1.44
CA PHE A 256 -3.87 5.93 -0.33
C PHE A 256 -4.31 5.17 0.91
N PHE A 257 -3.34 4.60 1.62
CA PHE A 257 -3.56 3.67 2.73
C PHE A 257 -3.01 4.21 4.05
N GLU A 258 -3.54 3.70 5.18
CA GLU A 258 -3.00 3.83 6.54
C GLU A 258 -2.83 5.27 7.06
N CYS A 259 -3.69 6.21 6.66
CA CYS A 259 -3.57 7.61 7.06
C CYS A 259 -4.89 8.24 7.52
N SER A 260 -5.94 7.45 7.78
CA SER A 260 -7.33 7.93 8.00
C SER A 260 -7.97 8.54 6.74
N ALA A 261 -9.28 8.74 6.74
CA ALA A 261 -9.95 9.26 5.54
C ALA A 261 -9.79 10.79 5.35
N GLU A 262 -9.57 11.54 6.44
CA GLU A 262 -9.51 13.01 6.41
C GLU A 262 -8.13 13.58 6.12
N TRP A 263 -7.06 12.77 6.14
CA TRP A 263 -5.69 13.30 6.02
C TRP A 263 -5.43 14.17 4.78
N PRO A 264 -6.04 13.93 3.60
CA PRO A 264 -5.73 14.74 2.42
C PRO A 264 -6.41 16.11 2.43
N LEU A 265 -7.42 16.35 3.30
CA LEU A 265 -8.22 17.58 3.27
C LEU A 265 -7.39 18.84 3.52
N TYR A 266 -6.50 18.81 4.52
CA TYR A 266 -5.59 19.93 4.76
C TYR A 266 -4.73 20.23 3.52
N TRP A 267 -4.22 19.18 2.86
CA TRP A 267 -3.36 19.33 1.69
C TRP A 267 -4.13 19.81 0.46
N MET A 268 -5.37 19.39 0.28
CA MET A 268 -6.24 19.89 -0.78
C MET A 268 -6.39 21.41 -0.68
N HIS A 269 -6.78 21.90 0.49
CA HIS A 269 -6.91 23.34 0.73
C HIS A 269 -5.56 24.07 0.60
N ARG A 270 -4.51 23.52 1.16
CA ARG A 270 -3.18 24.10 1.07
C ARG A 270 -2.67 24.22 -0.36
N MET A 271 -2.86 23.20 -1.17
CA MET A 271 -2.47 23.20 -2.58
C MET A 271 -3.31 24.19 -3.39
N ASP A 272 -4.60 24.31 -3.12
CA ASP A 272 -5.49 25.27 -3.81
C ASP A 272 -5.10 26.71 -3.48
N ASP A 273 -4.80 27.01 -2.20
CA ASP A 273 -4.34 28.34 -1.78
C ASP A 273 -3.05 28.74 -2.50
N ASP A 274 -2.05 27.85 -2.52
CA ASP A 274 -0.78 28.14 -3.20
C ASP A 274 -0.96 28.23 -4.72
N PHE A 275 -1.83 27.40 -5.31
CA PHE A 275 -2.14 27.43 -6.74
C PHE A 275 -2.80 28.74 -7.17
N GLU A 276 -3.69 29.32 -6.34
CA GLU A 276 -4.35 30.59 -6.62
C GLU A 276 -3.34 31.71 -6.87
N TRP A 277 -2.19 31.71 -6.17
CA TRP A 277 -1.13 32.70 -6.33
C TRP A 277 -0.35 32.58 -7.64
N ILE A 278 -0.32 31.38 -8.26
CA ILE A 278 0.50 31.12 -9.43
C ILE A 278 -0.32 30.82 -10.69
N LYS A 279 -1.64 30.72 -10.61
CA LYS A 279 -2.51 30.24 -11.70
C LYS A 279 -2.35 30.98 -13.01
N ASP A 280 -2.09 32.31 -12.94
CA ASP A 280 -1.92 33.14 -14.12
C ASP A 280 -0.48 33.11 -14.69
N ASP A 281 0.48 32.53 -13.97
CA ASP A 281 1.90 32.48 -14.33
C ASP A 281 2.51 31.10 -14.10
N GLN A 282 1.73 30.04 -14.29
CA GLN A 282 2.12 28.66 -14.01
C GLN A 282 3.42 28.25 -14.67
N HIS A 283 3.69 28.75 -15.89
CA HIS A 283 4.88 28.36 -16.67
C HIS A 283 6.22 28.70 -15.97
N ARG A 284 6.21 29.60 -14.95
CA ARG A 284 7.39 29.90 -14.14
C ARG A 284 7.54 29.01 -12.91
N HIS A 285 6.46 28.37 -12.49
CA HIS A 285 6.36 27.69 -11.22
C HIS A 285 6.11 26.18 -11.34
N LEU A 286 5.51 25.74 -12.43
CA LEU A 286 5.16 24.34 -12.68
C LEU A 286 5.82 23.83 -13.95
N ARG A 287 6.16 22.55 -13.94
CA ARG A 287 6.68 21.84 -15.13
C ARG A 287 5.58 21.54 -16.16
N ILE A 288 4.36 21.37 -15.69
CA ILE A 288 3.17 21.07 -16.49
C ILE A 288 2.07 22.05 -16.08
N HIS A 289 1.36 22.62 -17.05
CA HIS A 289 0.21 23.47 -16.80
C HIS A 289 -0.94 22.63 -16.25
N LEU A 290 -1.52 23.05 -15.13
CA LEU A 290 -2.69 22.41 -14.52
C LEU A 290 -3.96 23.12 -15.03
N SER A 291 -4.87 22.34 -15.59
CA SER A 291 -6.16 22.86 -16.11
C SER A 291 -7.27 22.96 -15.06
N MET A 292 -7.07 22.35 -13.89
CA MET A 292 -7.99 22.35 -12.76
C MET A 292 -7.28 22.77 -11.48
N THR A 293 -8.05 23.06 -10.42
CA THR A 293 -7.49 23.24 -9.08
C THR A 293 -6.91 21.92 -8.55
N PRO A 294 -5.86 21.97 -7.72
CA PRO A 294 -5.29 20.78 -7.11
C PRO A 294 -6.31 19.85 -6.44
N SER A 295 -7.25 20.40 -5.66
CA SER A 295 -8.31 19.63 -5.01
C SER A 295 -9.20 18.88 -6.01
N ALA A 296 -9.44 19.44 -7.19
CA ALA A 296 -10.24 18.81 -8.23
C ALA A 296 -9.57 17.56 -8.80
N TYR A 297 -8.23 17.53 -8.89
CA TYR A 297 -7.50 16.31 -9.25
C TYR A 297 -7.63 15.23 -8.18
N VAL A 298 -7.53 15.60 -6.89
CA VAL A 298 -7.74 14.66 -5.79
C VAL A 298 -9.12 14.03 -5.88
N LYS A 299 -10.15 14.85 -6.01
CA LYS A 299 -11.56 14.40 -6.14
C LYS A 299 -11.83 13.55 -7.40
N ARG A 300 -11.01 13.64 -8.43
CA ARG A 300 -11.16 12.85 -9.65
C ARG A 300 -10.40 11.52 -9.62
N ASN A 301 -9.18 11.53 -9.07
CA ASN A 301 -8.21 10.47 -9.26
C ASN A 301 -7.88 9.68 -8.00
N CYS A 302 -8.14 10.26 -6.80
CA CYS A 302 -7.67 9.68 -5.55
C CYS A 302 -8.81 9.03 -4.75
N TYR A 303 -8.46 7.97 -4.06
CA TYR A 303 -9.28 7.26 -3.08
C TYR A 303 -8.49 7.16 -1.78
N VAL A 304 -9.18 7.03 -0.66
CA VAL A 304 -8.56 6.85 0.66
C VAL A 304 -9.18 5.66 1.38
N THR A 305 -8.40 5.02 2.24
CA THR A 305 -8.93 3.98 3.12
C THR A 305 -9.42 4.58 4.43
N LEU A 306 -10.47 3.97 4.97
CA LEU A 306 -11.12 4.26 6.23
C LEU A 306 -10.88 3.10 7.19
N GLU A 307 -10.44 3.41 8.39
CA GLU A 307 -10.36 2.47 9.50
C GLU A 307 -11.61 2.61 10.40
N ALA A 308 -11.87 1.60 11.23
CA ALA A 308 -13.14 1.54 11.96
C ALA A 308 -13.27 2.53 13.12
N ASP A 309 -12.16 3.09 13.58
CA ASP A 309 -12.05 3.98 14.73
C ASP A 309 -11.96 5.48 14.38
N GLU A 310 -12.26 5.83 13.13
CA GLU A 310 -12.27 7.21 12.66
C GLU A 310 -13.09 8.15 13.55
N VAL A 311 -12.51 9.31 13.83
CA VAL A 311 -13.18 10.36 14.60
C VAL A 311 -14.43 10.86 13.89
N PRO A 312 -15.63 10.87 14.52
CA PRO A 312 -16.88 11.22 13.83
C PRO A 312 -16.89 12.57 13.11
N GLY A 313 -16.17 13.57 13.63
CA GLY A 313 -16.03 14.87 12.97
C GLY A 313 -15.18 14.81 11.71
N ALA A 314 -14.05 14.12 11.78
CA ALA A 314 -13.14 13.92 10.67
C ALA A 314 -13.81 13.14 9.52
N LEU A 315 -14.52 12.07 9.86
CA LEU A 315 -15.27 11.28 8.87
C LEU A 315 -16.34 12.12 8.13
N ARG A 316 -17.08 12.99 8.85
CA ARG A 316 -18.04 13.91 8.19
C ARG A 316 -17.34 14.83 7.20
N MET A 317 -16.22 15.43 7.59
CA MET A 317 -15.44 16.30 6.70
C MET A 317 -14.94 15.55 5.47
N ALA A 318 -14.45 14.32 5.64
CA ALA A 318 -14.02 13.48 4.51
C ALA A 318 -15.17 13.18 3.55
N LEU A 319 -16.35 12.84 4.07
CA LEU A 319 -17.55 12.59 3.24
C LEU A 319 -18.01 13.85 2.48
N GLU A 320 -17.93 15.03 3.10
CA GLU A 320 -18.32 16.29 2.47
C GLU A 320 -17.32 16.73 1.39
N GLU A 321 -16.03 16.58 1.64
CA GLU A 321 -14.97 17.12 0.77
C GLU A 321 -14.52 16.15 -0.32
N LEU A 322 -14.33 14.87 -0.01
CA LEU A 322 -13.92 13.86 -1.00
C LEU A 322 -15.12 13.21 -1.69
N GLY A 323 -16.23 13.09 -0.98
CA GLY A 323 -17.39 12.33 -1.44
C GLY A 323 -17.33 10.85 -1.04
N GLU A 324 -18.52 10.28 -0.86
CA GLU A 324 -18.70 8.91 -0.38
C GLU A 324 -18.19 7.83 -1.34
N ASP A 325 -18.02 8.15 -2.63
CA ASP A 325 -17.53 7.23 -3.67
C ASP A 325 -16.01 7.05 -3.65
N HIS A 326 -15.28 7.89 -2.90
CA HIS A 326 -13.82 7.91 -2.82
C HIS A 326 -13.26 7.32 -1.52
N ILE A 327 -14.14 6.83 -0.63
CA ILE A 327 -13.77 6.25 0.66
C ILE A 327 -13.97 4.72 0.60
N LEU A 328 -12.97 3.98 1.07
CA LEU A 328 -12.87 2.54 0.97
C LEU A 328 -12.54 1.95 2.34
N MET A 329 -13.02 0.75 2.65
CA MET A 329 -12.72 0.08 3.91
C MET A 329 -11.36 -0.63 3.86
N ALA A 330 -10.63 -0.56 4.97
CA ALA A 330 -9.42 -1.32 5.22
C ALA A 330 -9.40 -1.89 6.65
N THR A 331 -8.80 -3.08 6.83
CA THR A 331 -8.60 -3.67 8.15
C THR A 331 -7.16 -3.57 8.65
N ASP A 332 -6.20 -3.45 7.76
CA ASP A 332 -4.76 -3.55 8.03
C ASP A 332 -4.37 -4.87 8.75
N TYR A 333 -5.18 -5.92 8.58
CA TYR A 333 -4.95 -7.20 9.23
C TYR A 333 -3.76 -7.96 8.60
N PRO A 334 -2.83 -8.52 9.34
CA PRO A 334 -2.81 -8.79 10.78
C PRO A 334 -1.92 -7.83 11.60
N HIS A 335 -1.82 -6.57 11.23
CA HIS A 335 -1.04 -5.59 11.98
C HIS A 335 -1.61 -5.38 13.39
N PHE A 336 -0.77 -4.86 14.30
CA PHE A 336 -1.09 -4.80 15.74
C PHE A 336 -2.18 -3.78 16.05
N ASP A 337 -2.27 -2.73 15.26
CA ASP A 337 -3.22 -1.63 15.33
C ASP A 337 -4.55 -1.91 14.61
N SER A 338 -4.66 -3.02 13.90
CA SER A 338 -5.92 -3.48 13.30
C SER A 338 -7.01 -3.75 14.33
N GLU A 339 -8.22 -3.28 14.06
CA GLU A 339 -9.43 -3.52 14.87
C GLU A 339 -10.07 -4.89 14.63
N TYR A 340 -9.47 -5.72 13.79
CA TYR A 340 -9.92 -7.08 13.52
C TYR A 340 -10.13 -7.89 14.84
N PRO A 341 -11.23 -8.68 15.01
CA PRO A 341 -12.28 -8.98 14.01
C PRO A 341 -13.56 -8.11 14.17
N HIS A 342 -13.40 -6.81 14.36
CA HIS A 342 -14.51 -5.90 14.67
C HIS A 342 -14.64 -4.72 13.72
N THR A 343 -13.80 -4.61 12.69
CA THR A 343 -13.81 -3.50 11.72
C THR A 343 -15.17 -3.38 11.03
N VAL A 344 -15.66 -4.48 10.44
CA VAL A 344 -16.94 -4.50 9.73
C VAL A 344 -18.12 -4.21 10.66
N SER A 345 -18.13 -4.80 11.88
CA SER A 345 -19.22 -4.57 12.84
C SER A 345 -19.25 -3.12 13.31
N LYS A 346 -18.10 -2.53 13.65
CA LYS A 346 -17.98 -1.12 14.03
C LYS A 346 -18.45 -0.17 12.92
N LEU A 347 -18.07 -0.44 11.66
CA LEU A 347 -18.54 0.37 10.53
C LEU A 347 -20.05 0.24 10.30
N LYS A 348 -20.60 -0.96 10.45
CA LYS A 348 -22.06 -1.16 10.41
C LYS A 348 -22.81 -0.42 11.51
N GLU A 349 -22.23 -0.33 12.71
CA GLU A 349 -22.78 0.38 13.86
C GLU A 349 -22.50 1.89 13.84
N ASN A 350 -21.59 2.36 12.98
CA ASN A 350 -21.23 3.76 12.88
C ASN A 350 -22.44 4.66 12.62
N THR A 351 -22.63 5.69 13.46
CA THR A 351 -23.81 6.57 13.43
C THR A 351 -23.65 7.79 12.52
N VAL A 352 -22.44 8.04 12.01
CA VAL A 352 -22.16 9.11 11.04
C VAL A 352 -22.60 8.69 9.65
N LEU A 353 -22.39 7.42 9.31
CA LEU A 353 -22.65 6.86 7.97
C LEU A 353 -24.14 6.54 7.78
N THR A 354 -24.71 7.02 6.72
CA THR A 354 -26.02 6.56 6.22
C THR A 354 -25.95 5.10 5.73
N PRO A 355 -27.08 4.39 5.61
CA PRO A 355 -27.09 3.03 5.08
C PRO A 355 -26.45 2.91 3.68
N ILE A 356 -26.64 3.88 2.81
CA ILE A 356 -26.07 3.91 1.47
C ILE A 356 -24.54 4.09 1.54
N GLN A 357 -24.06 4.98 2.40
CA GLN A 357 -22.63 5.18 2.61
C GLN A 357 -21.95 3.93 3.17
N LYS A 358 -22.60 3.23 4.09
CA LYS A 358 -22.09 1.95 4.61
C LYS A 358 -21.96 0.90 3.50
N GLU A 359 -22.95 0.76 2.64
CA GLU A 359 -22.89 -0.16 1.50
C GLU A 359 -21.75 0.17 0.54
N LYS A 360 -21.59 1.47 0.21
CA LYS A 360 -20.52 1.96 -0.66
C LYS A 360 -19.15 1.69 -0.05
N ILE A 361 -18.91 2.13 1.16
CA ILE A 361 -17.60 2.07 1.85
C ILE A 361 -17.21 0.62 2.15
N LEU A 362 -18.15 -0.21 2.60
CA LEU A 362 -17.87 -1.60 2.93
C LEU A 362 -17.54 -2.46 1.72
N GLY A 363 -17.91 -2.04 0.49
CA GLY A 363 -17.55 -2.88 -0.65
C GLY A 363 -17.93 -2.40 -2.04
N GLU A 364 -19.02 -1.65 -2.23
CA GLU A 364 -19.45 -1.30 -3.58
C GLU A 364 -18.43 -0.39 -4.31
N ASN A 365 -17.78 0.53 -3.59
CA ASN A 365 -16.69 1.34 -4.15
C ASN A 365 -15.50 0.48 -4.57
N ALA A 366 -15.09 -0.44 -3.70
CA ALA A 366 -14.00 -1.38 -3.98
C ALA A 366 -14.35 -2.30 -5.16
N ARG A 367 -15.59 -2.80 -5.22
CA ARG A 367 -16.08 -3.64 -6.31
C ARG A 367 -15.97 -2.94 -7.66
N LYS A 368 -16.39 -1.67 -7.74
CA LYS A 368 -16.27 -0.85 -8.95
C LYS A 368 -14.82 -0.56 -9.32
N LEU A 369 -14.02 -0.19 -8.32
CA LEU A 369 -12.61 0.17 -8.53
C LEU A 369 -11.80 -1.02 -9.09
N LEU A 370 -12.04 -2.22 -8.56
CA LEU A 370 -11.30 -3.44 -8.89
C LEU A 370 -11.91 -4.25 -10.05
N ASN A 371 -13.10 -3.91 -10.52
CA ASN A 371 -13.84 -4.68 -11.51
C ASN A 371 -14.02 -6.15 -11.06
N VAL A 372 -14.58 -6.39 -9.86
CA VAL A 372 -14.81 -7.73 -9.26
C VAL A 372 -16.26 -7.96 -8.86
#